data_da76da4ea57f5065baeed32c8d9f84aa
#
_entry.id   da76da4ea57f5065baeed32c8d9f84aa
#
_cell.length_a   1.000
_cell.length_b   1.000
_cell.length_c   1.000
_cell.angle_alpha   90.00
_cell.angle_beta   90.00
_cell.angle_gamma   90.00
#
_symmetry.space_group_name_H-M   'P 1'
#
loop_
_entity.id
_entity.type
_entity.pdbx_description
1 polymer ?
#
loop_
_entity_poly.entity_id
_entity_poly.type
_entity_poly.pdbx_seq_one_letter_code
_entity_poly.pdbx_strand_id
1 'polypeptide(L)'
;MACPASYAHEQALAGLEPSPMAGQRKAFGAARDGTIAHAVAEFALTKGVDPRSIAGKKFSVDLDGKTETIEIEKEMADKIVVYTDHCTTLAMLADRRFIEQEVHVATTVNGNPSSDLLWGTADFIAISGERIDVVDLKFGMMAVEPENNPQLVAYMLGALELLPESKLPNKGALHIVQPRISHEPRIWEIEDLAALRSEWLPRFERAMER
;
A
#
# COMPACT_ATOMS: atom_id res chain seq x y z
N MET A 1 -3.52 15.42 -2.46
CA MET A 1 -4.12 14.89 -3.72
C MET A 1 -4.31 13.39 -3.52
N ALA A 2 -5.49 12.85 -3.86
CA ALA A 2 -5.71 11.40 -3.73
C ALA A 2 -4.89 10.65 -4.77
N CYS A 3 -4.35 9.48 -4.40
CA CYS A 3 -3.61 8.60 -5.30
C CYS A 3 -4.50 8.16 -6.49
N PRO A 4 -4.06 8.27 -7.76
CA PRO A 4 -4.85 7.84 -8.91
C PRO A 4 -5.26 6.36 -8.88
N ALA A 5 -4.46 5.50 -8.26
CA ALA A 5 -4.81 4.08 -8.09
C ALA A 5 -6.00 3.88 -7.14
N SER A 6 -6.15 4.73 -6.10
CA SER A 6 -7.35 4.74 -5.23
C SER A 6 -8.57 5.31 -5.96
N TYR A 7 -8.36 6.28 -6.86
CA TYR A 7 -9.43 6.88 -7.67
C TYR A 7 -10.02 5.89 -8.68
N ALA A 8 -9.19 5.06 -9.31
CA ALA A 8 -9.66 3.99 -10.21
C ALA A 8 -10.46 2.91 -9.46
N HIS A 9 -10.12 2.65 -8.20
CA HIS A 9 -10.86 1.72 -7.34
C HIS A 9 -12.22 2.31 -6.91
N GLU A 10 -12.27 3.61 -6.59
CA GLU A 10 -13.52 4.30 -6.25
C GLU A 10 -14.49 4.39 -7.44
N GLN A 11 -13.99 4.60 -8.66
CA GLN A 11 -14.86 4.61 -9.85
C GLN A 11 -15.43 3.22 -10.19
N ALA A 12 -14.71 2.14 -9.92
CA ALA A 12 -15.22 0.78 -10.09
C ALA A 12 -16.34 0.44 -9.09
N LEU A 13 -16.40 1.14 -7.95
CA LEU A 13 -17.44 1.00 -6.91
C LEU A 13 -18.61 1.99 -7.07
N ALA A 14 -18.48 3.01 -7.92
CA ALA A 14 -19.50 4.07 -8.12
C ALA A 14 -20.80 3.61 -8.81
N GLY A 15 -20.92 2.32 -9.12
CA GLY A 15 -22.15 1.70 -9.65
C GLY A 15 -23.10 1.14 -8.58
N LEU A 16 -22.78 1.30 -7.28
CA LEU A 16 -23.62 0.84 -6.17
C LEU A 16 -24.32 2.01 -5.50
N GLU A 17 -25.65 1.96 -5.44
CA GLU A 17 -26.52 2.95 -4.80
C GLU A 17 -26.06 3.32 -3.38
N PRO A 18 -26.08 4.61 -2.98
CA PRO A 18 -25.62 5.03 -1.67
C PRO A 18 -26.56 4.55 -0.56
N SER A 19 -26.02 3.80 0.38
CA SER A 19 -26.68 3.38 1.62
C SER A 19 -26.81 4.56 2.62
N PRO A 20 -27.84 4.56 3.50
CA PRO A 20 -28.24 5.74 4.29
C PRO A 20 -27.18 6.22 5.30
N MET A 21 -27.29 7.50 5.69
CA MET A 21 -26.34 8.34 6.47
C MET A 21 -25.60 7.72 7.68
N ALA A 22 -26.09 6.63 8.28
CA ALA A 22 -25.39 5.93 9.38
C ALA A 22 -24.12 5.19 8.90
N GLY A 23 -24.09 4.78 7.62
CA GLY A 23 -22.92 4.15 6.99
C GLY A 23 -21.80 5.16 6.68
N GLN A 24 -22.15 6.39 6.33
CA GLN A 24 -21.16 7.43 5.99
C GLN A 24 -20.31 7.84 7.19
N ARG A 25 -20.89 7.99 8.40
CA ARG A 25 -20.11 8.32 9.62
C ARG A 25 -19.11 7.22 10.00
N LYS A 26 -19.47 5.94 9.80
CA LYS A 26 -18.55 4.81 10.03
C LYS A 26 -17.46 4.74 8.96
N ALA A 27 -17.79 5.05 7.70
CA ALA A 27 -16.83 5.09 6.60
C ALA A 27 -15.79 6.23 6.78
N PHE A 28 -16.23 7.42 7.18
CA PHE A 28 -15.33 8.53 7.51
C PHE A 28 -14.40 8.21 8.69
N GLY A 29 -14.91 7.57 9.75
CA GLY A 29 -14.09 7.12 10.86
C GLY A 29 -13.05 6.08 10.44
N ALA A 30 -13.43 5.12 9.63
CA ALA A 30 -12.52 4.07 9.16
C ALA A 30 -11.40 4.60 8.24
N ALA A 31 -11.71 5.56 7.36
CA ALA A 31 -10.72 6.21 6.51
C ALA A 31 -9.73 7.03 7.35
N ARG A 32 -10.23 7.78 8.34
CA ARG A 32 -9.39 8.54 9.28
C ARG A 32 -8.48 7.62 10.08
N ASP A 33 -9.00 6.53 10.64
CA ASP A 33 -8.22 5.53 11.37
C ASP A 33 -7.13 4.91 10.47
N GLY A 34 -7.44 4.69 9.20
CA GLY A 34 -6.48 4.22 8.20
C GLY A 34 -5.32 5.20 8.04
N THR A 35 -5.60 6.47 7.78
CA THR A 35 -4.55 7.50 7.61
C THR A 35 -3.67 7.62 8.87
N ILE A 36 -4.27 7.56 10.06
CA ILE A 36 -3.53 7.59 11.32
C ILE A 36 -2.64 6.36 11.45
N ALA A 37 -3.17 5.17 11.13
CA ALA A 37 -2.42 3.92 11.23
C ALA A 37 -1.20 3.91 10.29
N HIS A 38 -1.35 4.37 9.04
CA HIS A 38 -0.22 4.51 8.10
C HIS A 38 0.83 5.48 8.63
N ALA A 39 0.45 6.68 9.09
CA ALA A 39 1.40 7.65 9.63
C ALA A 39 2.17 7.13 10.87
N VAL A 40 1.50 6.38 11.74
CA VAL A 40 2.13 5.75 12.91
C VAL A 40 3.08 4.62 12.47
N ALA A 41 2.67 3.80 11.50
CA ALA A 41 3.47 2.71 10.97
C ALA A 41 4.73 3.23 10.26
N GLU A 42 4.59 4.24 9.40
CA GLU A 42 5.70 4.95 8.74
C GLU A 42 6.70 5.49 9.76
N PHE A 43 6.20 6.22 10.77
CA PHE A 43 7.05 6.75 11.82
C PHE A 43 7.81 5.64 12.56
N ALA A 44 7.10 4.56 12.94
CA ALA A 44 7.69 3.45 13.68
C ALA A 44 8.79 2.74 12.87
N LEU A 45 8.54 2.44 11.58
CA LEU A 45 9.51 1.81 10.68
C LEU A 45 10.70 2.72 10.39
N THR A 46 10.45 4.02 10.16
CA THR A 46 11.50 5.00 9.87
C THR A 46 12.42 5.25 11.07
N LYS A 47 11.85 5.29 12.27
CA LYS A 47 12.61 5.53 13.52
C LYS A 47 13.13 4.25 14.17
N GLY A 48 12.70 3.08 13.71
CA GLY A 48 13.05 1.80 14.33
C GLY A 48 12.51 1.67 15.76
N VAL A 49 11.29 2.14 16.00
CA VAL A 49 10.67 2.10 17.34
C VAL A 49 9.42 1.22 17.33
N ASP A 50 9.14 0.58 18.46
CA ASP A 50 7.91 -0.17 18.65
C ASP A 50 6.71 0.80 18.66
N PRO A 51 5.67 0.59 17.84
CA PRO A 51 4.43 1.40 17.86
C PRO A 51 3.82 1.56 19.24
N ARG A 52 3.93 0.55 20.12
CA ARG A 52 3.43 0.61 21.51
C ARG A 52 4.11 1.68 22.34
N SER A 53 5.34 2.08 21.96
CA SER A 53 6.08 3.13 22.66
C SER A 53 5.44 4.52 22.50
N ILE A 54 4.57 4.71 21.52
CA ILE A 54 3.84 5.96 21.28
C ILE A 54 2.38 5.92 21.73
N ALA A 55 1.90 4.79 22.24
CA ALA A 55 0.57 4.69 22.84
C ALA A 55 0.40 5.68 23.99
N GLY A 56 -0.74 6.36 24.07
CA GLY A 56 -1.03 7.42 25.03
C GLY A 56 -0.25 8.73 24.81
N LYS A 57 0.56 8.82 23.74
CA LYS A 57 1.28 10.05 23.41
C LYS A 57 0.56 10.84 22.32
N LYS A 58 0.80 12.15 22.32
CA LYS A 58 0.34 13.05 21.27
C LYS A 58 1.19 12.84 20.02
N PHE A 59 0.52 12.59 18.89
CA PHE A 59 1.11 12.37 17.58
C PHE A 59 0.50 13.34 16.57
N SER A 60 1.32 13.98 15.77
CA SER A 60 0.86 14.91 14.72
C SER A 60 0.73 14.16 13.41
N VAL A 61 -0.42 14.25 12.77
CA VAL A 61 -0.72 13.60 11.50
C VAL A 61 -1.39 14.60 10.56
N ASP A 62 -1.12 14.50 9.26
CA ASP A 62 -1.85 15.24 8.23
C ASP A 62 -3.15 14.47 7.90
N LEU A 63 -4.27 15.14 8.08
CA LEU A 63 -5.59 14.63 7.72
C LEU A 63 -6.23 15.61 6.73
N ASP A 64 -6.30 15.22 5.47
CA ASP A 64 -6.86 16.03 4.38
C ASP A 64 -6.21 17.43 4.25
N GLY A 65 -4.88 17.49 4.37
CA GLY A 65 -4.10 18.74 4.27
C GLY A 65 -4.16 19.63 5.53
N LYS A 66 -4.63 19.05 6.66
CA LYS A 66 -4.62 19.73 7.97
C LYS A 66 -3.85 18.89 8.97
N THR A 67 -2.84 19.49 9.59
CA THR A 67 -2.12 18.84 10.68
C THR A 67 -2.99 18.83 11.92
N GLU A 68 -3.35 17.63 12.37
CA GLU A 68 -4.03 17.41 13.64
C GLU A 68 -3.09 16.73 14.64
N THR A 69 -3.26 17.05 15.92
CA THR A 69 -2.56 16.38 17.02
C THR A 69 -3.54 15.48 17.74
N ILE A 70 -3.29 14.18 17.70
CA ILE A 70 -4.15 13.15 18.26
C ILE A 70 -3.40 12.33 19.31
N GLU A 71 -4.10 11.72 20.22
CA GLU A 71 -3.55 10.72 21.14
C GLU A 71 -3.69 9.33 20.51
N ILE A 72 -2.59 8.59 20.45
CA ILE A 72 -2.59 7.24 19.86
C ILE A 72 -3.15 6.24 20.86
N GLU A 73 -4.27 5.63 20.52
CA GLU A 73 -4.89 4.60 21.33
C GLU A 73 -4.01 3.35 21.42
N LYS A 74 -3.97 2.74 22.61
CA LYS A 74 -3.19 1.52 22.83
C LYS A 74 -3.60 0.40 21.87
N GLU A 75 -4.89 0.21 21.64
CA GLU A 75 -5.41 -0.83 20.74
C GLU A 75 -4.92 -0.61 19.29
N MET A 76 -4.88 0.64 18.82
CA MET A 76 -4.33 0.97 17.50
C MET A 76 -2.84 0.63 17.42
N ALA A 77 -2.07 1.05 18.43
CA ALA A 77 -0.64 0.77 18.50
C ALA A 77 -0.35 -0.74 18.51
N ASP A 78 -1.08 -1.51 19.32
CA ASP A 78 -0.94 -2.98 19.39
C ASP A 78 -1.24 -3.66 18.04
N LYS A 79 -2.19 -3.13 17.26
CA LYS A 79 -2.51 -3.64 15.93
C LYS A 79 -1.44 -3.28 14.90
N ILE A 80 -0.90 -2.06 14.95
CA ILE A 80 0.15 -1.61 14.02
C ILE A 80 1.42 -2.45 14.19
N VAL A 81 1.71 -2.97 15.39
CA VAL A 81 2.85 -3.87 15.63
C VAL A 81 2.83 -5.06 14.67
N VAL A 82 1.67 -5.64 14.36
CA VAL A 82 1.56 -6.77 13.42
C VAL A 82 2.16 -6.43 12.05
N TYR A 83 1.88 -5.22 11.56
CA TYR A 83 2.42 -4.74 10.30
C TYR A 83 3.92 -4.43 10.40
N THR A 84 4.34 -3.70 11.42
CA THR A 84 5.75 -3.31 11.56
C THR A 84 6.66 -4.49 11.83
N ASP A 85 6.21 -5.52 12.54
CA ASP A 85 6.96 -6.75 12.77
C ASP A 85 7.12 -7.54 11.46
N HIS A 86 6.05 -7.63 10.65
CA HIS A 86 6.11 -8.25 9.33
C HIS A 86 7.11 -7.53 8.41
N CYS A 87 7.00 -6.21 8.28
CA CYS A 87 7.93 -5.40 7.49
C CYS A 87 9.37 -5.52 8.00
N THR A 88 9.57 -5.53 9.32
CA THR A 88 10.90 -5.69 9.93
C THR A 88 11.49 -7.05 9.61
N THR A 89 10.70 -8.11 9.64
CA THR A 89 11.14 -9.46 9.26
C THR A 89 11.64 -9.51 7.82
N LEU A 90 10.90 -8.93 6.88
CA LEU A 90 11.32 -8.80 5.48
C LEU A 90 12.59 -7.94 5.35
N ALA A 91 12.66 -6.82 6.09
CA ALA A 91 13.79 -5.92 6.08
C ALA A 91 15.11 -6.56 6.55
N MET A 92 15.05 -7.56 7.44
CA MET A 92 16.25 -8.28 7.91
C MET A 92 16.94 -9.09 6.81
N LEU A 93 16.18 -9.49 5.78
CA LEU A 93 16.67 -10.27 4.64
C LEU A 93 16.89 -9.39 3.40
N ALA A 94 16.48 -8.12 3.43
CA ALA A 94 16.51 -7.23 2.28
C ALA A 94 17.85 -6.52 2.11
N ASP A 95 18.33 -6.45 0.87
CA ASP A 95 19.46 -5.61 0.46
C ASP A 95 19.05 -4.13 0.42
N ARG A 96 17.80 -3.87 0.06
CA ARG A 96 17.19 -2.53 -0.02
C ARG A 96 15.76 -2.57 0.52
N ARG A 97 15.38 -1.49 1.18
CA ARG A 97 13.99 -1.29 1.64
C ARG A 97 13.55 0.14 1.39
N PHE A 98 12.26 0.32 1.18
CA PHE A 98 11.61 1.61 1.03
C PHE A 98 10.36 1.65 1.90
N ILE A 99 10.05 2.80 2.46
CA ILE A 99 8.89 3.06 3.32
C ILE A 99 8.18 4.25 2.73
N GLU A 100 6.84 4.16 2.54
CA GLU A 100 6.01 5.21 1.93
C GLU A 100 6.64 5.74 0.63
N GLN A 101 6.98 4.81 -0.26
CA GLN A 101 7.68 5.12 -1.50
C GLN A 101 6.70 5.43 -2.62
N GLU A 102 6.79 6.64 -3.16
CA GLU A 102 6.12 6.95 -4.43
C GLU A 102 6.73 6.13 -5.56
N VAL A 103 5.87 5.44 -6.30
CA VAL A 103 6.23 4.58 -7.42
C VAL A 103 5.40 4.95 -8.65
N HIS A 104 6.03 4.86 -9.82
CA HIS A 104 5.45 5.20 -11.11
C HIS A 104 5.55 4.01 -12.03
N VAL A 105 4.48 3.70 -12.75
CA VAL A 105 4.49 2.63 -13.76
C VAL A 105 4.67 3.25 -15.14
N ALA A 106 5.73 2.84 -15.83
CA ALA A 106 5.94 3.23 -17.23
C ALA A 106 4.85 2.59 -18.10
N THR A 107 4.03 3.41 -18.73
CA THR A 107 2.88 3.02 -19.57
C THR A 107 2.96 3.65 -20.94
N THR A 108 2.21 3.11 -21.92
CA THR A 108 2.02 3.72 -23.23
C THR A 108 0.52 3.93 -23.45
N VAL A 109 0.08 5.19 -23.48
CA VAL A 109 -1.33 5.55 -23.65
C VAL A 109 -1.50 6.36 -24.93
N ASN A 110 -2.40 5.93 -25.80
CA ASN A 110 -2.60 6.52 -27.14
C ASN A 110 -1.30 6.65 -27.95
N GLY A 111 -0.39 5.67 -27.81
CA GLY A 111 0.91 5.64 -28.48
C GLY A 111 1.98 6.57 -27.89
N ASN A 112 1.71 7.23 -26.76
CA ASN A 112 2.66 8.11 -26.07
C ASN A 112 3.14 7.47 -24.77
N PRO A 113 4.47 7.32 -24.56
CA PRO A 113 5.02 6.88 -23.28
C PRO A 113 4.70 7.87 -22.16
N SER A 114 4.31 7.37 -20.98
CA SER A 114 4.07 8.17 -19.80
C SER A 114 4.40 7.38 -18.54
N SER A 115 4.98 8.05 -17.54
CA SER A 115 5.16 7.55 -16.17
C SER A 115 4.24 8.25 -15.17
N ASP A 116 3.49 9.26 -15.61
CA ASP A 116 2.75 10.16 -14.70
C ASP A 116 1.25 9.80 -14.59
N LEU A 117 0.79 8.85 -15.41
CA LEU A 117 -0.63 8.48 -15.44
C LEU A 117 -0.97 7.38 -14.43
N LEU A 118 -0.03 6.51 -14.12
CA LEU A 118 -0.22 5.43 -13.15
C LEU A 118 0.89 5.51 -12.10
N TRP A 119 0.55 6.03 -10.93
CA TRP A 119 1.45 6.18 -9.81
C TRP A 119 0.72 5.97 -8.48
N GLY A 120 1.48 5.80 -7.42
CA GLY A 120 0.94 5.73 -6.06
C GLY A 120 2.05 5.59 -5.05
N THR A 121 1.69 5.56 -3.77
CA THR A 121 2.64 5.36 -2.67
C THR A 121 2.49 3.95 -2.14
N ALA A 122 3.57 3.17 -2.23
CA ALA A 122 3.64 1.85 -1.63
C ALA A 122 4.10 1.97 -0.18
N ASP A 123 3.36 1.38 0.75
CA ASP A 123 3.63 1.51 2.19
C ASP A 123 5.00 0.94 2.57
N PHE A 124 5.34 -0.24 2.03
CA PHE A 124 6.63 -0.86 2.26
C PHE A 124 7.05 -1.74 1.08
N ILE A 125 8.33 -1.63 0.70
CA ILE A 125 8.97 -2.46 -0.33
C ILE A 125 10.26 -3.03 0.26
N ALA A 126 10.48 -4.34 0.11
CA ALA A 126 11.73 -5.02 0.42
C ALA A 126 12.29 -5.72 -0.83
N ILE A 127 13.60 -5.60 -1.08
CA ILE A 127 14.27 -6.23 -2.21
C ILE A 127 15.43 -7.05 -1.67
N SER A 128 15.44 -8.35 -1.97
CA SER A 128 16.48 -9.28 -1.57
C SER A 128 16.89 -10.18 -2.74
N GLY A 129 18.10 -9.98 -3.28
CA GLY A 129 18.59 -10.73 -4.41
C GLY A 129 17.63 -10.68 -5.61
N GLU A 130 17.04 -11.83 -5.97
CA GLU A 130 16.12 -11.99 -7.11
C GLU A 130 14.63 -11.87 -6.73
N ARG A 131 14.33 -11.38 -5.51
CA ARG A 131 12.97 -11.26 -4.98
C ARG A 131 12.64 -9.83 -4.59
N ILE A 132 11.40 -9.42 -4.82
CA ILE A 132 10.80 -8.17 -4.34
C ILE A 132 9.48 -8.47 -3.61
N ASP A 133 9.33 -7.89 -2.43
CA ASP A 133 8.10 -7.97 -1.63
C ASP A 133 7.49 -6.57 -1.49
N VAL A 134 6.20 -6.44 -1.80
CA VAL A 134 5.42 -5.21 -1.60
C VAL A 134 4.39 -5.50 -0.54
N VAL A 135 4.39 -4.71 0.53
CA VAL A 135 3.49 -4.87 1.68
C VAL A 135 2.60 -3.65 1.81
N ASP A 136 1.31 -3.88 1.96
CA ASP A 136 0.29 -2.84 2.10
C ASP A 136 -0.49 -3.06 3.40
N LEU A 137 -0.60 -2.00 4.20
CA LEU A 137 -1.37 -1.96 5.43
C LEU A 137 -2.83 -1.62 5.15
N LYS A 138 -3.73 -2.51 5.49
CA LYS A 138 -5.17 -2.24 5.44
C LYS A 138 -5.74 -2.18 6.85
N PHE A 139 -6.11 -0.99 7.31
CA PHE A 139 -6.64 -0.80 8.68
C PHE A 139 -8.18 -0.86 8.74
N GLY A 140 -8.84 -1.14 7.61
CA GLY A 140 -10.28 -1.33 7.51
C GLY A 140 -10.75 -2.70 8.00
N MET A 141 -12.09 -2.85 8.10
CA MET A 141 -12.76 -4.10 8.53
C MET A 141 -13.24 -4.95 7.36
N MET A 142 -13.16 -4.46 6.13
CA MET A 142 -13.53 -5.22 4.94
C MET A 142 -12.32 -5.98 4.43
N ALA A 143 -12.44 -7.29 4.28
CA ALA A 143 -11.33 -8.14 3.85
C ALA A 143 -10.84 -7.72 2.45
N VAL A 144 -9.53 -7.63 2.31
CA VAL A 144 -8.85 -7.33 1.04
C VAL A 144 -7.93 -8.49 0.70
N GLU A 145 -8.00 -8.94 -0.55
CA GLU A 145 -7.14 -10.01 -1.06
C GLU A 145 -5.97 -9.41 -1.84
N PRO A 146 -4.76 -9.99 -1.71
CA PRO A 146 -3.60 -9.55 -2.49
C PRO A 146 -3.64 -10.06 -3.93
N GLU A 147 -4.23 -11.24 -4.16
CA GLU A 147 -4.29 -11.88 -5.47
C GLU A 147 -5.13 -11.05 -6.44
N ASN A 148 -4.55 -10.75 -7.61
CA ASN A 148 -5.18 -9.92 -8.63
C ASN A 148 -5.65 -8.54 -8.15
N ASN A 149 -5.04 -8.02 -7.08
CA ASN A 149 -5.34 -6.68 -6.58
C ASN A 149 -4.64 -5.62 -7.46
N PRO A 150 -5.39 -4.77 -8.20
CA PRO A 150 -4.81 -3.83 -9.16
C PRO A 150 -3.88 -2.80 -8.49
N GLN A 151 -4.20 -2.36 -7.28
CA GLN A 151 -3.37 -1.40 -6.53
C GLN A 151 -2.00 -1.99 -6.21
N LEU A 152 -1.97 -3.20 -5.66
CA LEU A 152 -0.71 -3.86 -5.29
C LEU A 152 0.11 -4.23 -6.53
N VAL A 153 -0.56 -4.68 -7.59
CA VAL A 153 0.13 -4.96 -8.87
C VAL A 153 0.74 -3.69 -9.44
N ALA A 154 0.04 -2.55 -9.42
CA ALA A 154 0.60 -1.27 -9.84
C ALA A 154 1.81 -0.88 -8.98
N TYR A 155 1.74 -1.07 -7.65
CA TYR A 155 2.87 -0.81 -6.76
C TYR A 155 4.06 -1.72 -7.07
N MET A 156 3.83 -3.01 -7.33
CA MET A 156 4.87 -3.96 -7.73
C MET A 156 5.55 -3.52 -9.04
N LEU A 157 4.76 -3.21 -10.08
CA LEU A 157 5.31 -2.78 -11.36
C LEU A 157 6.07 -1.45 -11.24
N GLY A 158 5.54 -0.50 -10.47
CA GLY A 158 6.23 0.77 -10.21
C GLY A 158 7.48 0.61 -9.34
N ALA A 159 7.51 -0.35 -8.43
CA ALA A 159 8.69 -0.66 -7.62
C ALA A 159 9.84 -1.26 -8.48
N LEU A 160 9.51 -2.01 -9.52
CA LEU A 160 10.51 -2.50 -10.48
C LEU A 160 11.20 -1.34 -11.23
N GLU A 161 10.50 -0.23 -11.50
CA GLU A 161 11.08 0.94 -12.15
C GLU A 161 12.11 1.69 -11.27
N LEU A 162 12.15 1.41 -9.96
CA LEU A 162 13.19 1.94 -9.07
C LEU A 162 14.56 1.23 -9.24
N LEU A 163 14.59 0.17 -10.03
CA LEU A 163 15.76 -0.68 -10.21
C LEU A 163 16.33 -0.58 -11.63
N PRO A 164 17.64 -0.67 -11.81
CA PRO A 164 18.21 -0.81 -13.13
C PRO A 164 17.84 -2.19 -13.72
N GLU A 165 17.63 -2.26 -15.03
CA GLU A 165 17.26 -3.50 -15.74
C GLU A 165 18.14 -4.71 -15.42
N SER A 166 19.44 -4.48 -15.24
CA SER A 166 20.39 -5.55 -14.88
C SER A 166 20.23 -6.12 -13.48
N LYS A 167 19.33 -5.57 -12.68
CA LYS A 167 19.07 -5.97 -11.27
C LYS A 167 17.58 -6.21 -11.02
N LEU A 168 16.78 -6.40 -12.06
CA LEU A 168 15.37 -6.71 -11.88
C LEU A 168 15.22 -8.10 -11.25
N PRO A 169 14.47 -8.21 -10.14
CA PRO A 169 14.11 -9.49 -9.58
C PRO A 169 13.18 -10.23 -10.55
N ASN A 170 13.22 -11.55 -10.53
CA ASN A 170 12.34 -12.38 -11.35
C ASN A 170 11.11 -12.89 -10.58
N LYS A 171 11.15 -12.82 -9.25
CA LYS A 171 10.09 -13.28 -8.35
C LYS A 171 9.68 -12.17 -7.38
N GLY A 172 8.49 -12.31 -6.80
CA GLY A 172 8.02 -11.39 -5.78
C GLY A 172 6.82 -11.89 -5.02
N ALA A 173 6.37 -11.08 -4.07
CA ALA A 173 5.09 -11.29 -3.42
C ALA A 173 4.39 -9.98 -3.10
N LEU A 174 3.06 -10.03 -3.12
CA LEU A 174 2.17 -8.98 -2.67
C LEU A 174 1.56 -9.39 -1.33
N HIS A 175 1.73 -8.55 -0.32
CA HIS A 175 1.27 -8.80 1.03
C HIS A 175 0.20 -7.80 1.43
N ILE A 176 -0.91 -8.29 1.97
CA ILE A 176 -1.89 -7.47 2.69
C ILE A 176 -1.77 -7.79 4.18
N VAL A 177 -1.40 -6.80 4.98
CA VAL A 177 -1.45 -6.90 6.44
C VAL A 177 -2.68 -6.14 6.93
N GLN A 178 -3.62 -6.88 7.50
CA GLN A 178 -4.91 -6.35 7.93
C GLN A 178 -5.19 -6.67 9.41
N PRO A 179 -4.52 -5.96 10.36
CA PRO A 179 -4.43 -6.36 11.77
C PRO A 179 -5.75 -6.25 12.53
N ARG A 180 -6.77 -5.61 11.95
CA ARG A 180 -8.14 -5.62 12.52
C ARG A 180 -8.93 -6.88 12.17
N ILE A 181 -8.43 -7.71 11.24
CA ILE A 181 -9.06 -8.95 10.78
C ILE A 181 -8.22 -10.15 11.17
N SER A 182 -6.91 -10.10 10.91
CA SER A 182 -5.98 -11.22 11.15
C SER A 182 -4.63 -10.69 11.62
N HIS A 183 -3.94 -11.48 12.45
CA HIS A 183 -2.55 -11.21 12.82
C HIS A 183 -1.57 -11.76 11.78
N GLU A 184 -2.02 -12.58 10.85
CA GLU A 184 -1.19 -13.10 9.77
C GLU A 184 -1.47 -12.35 8.47
N PRO A 185 -0.43 -12.01 7.69
CA PRO A 185 -0.59 -11.41 6.39
C PRO A 185 -1.25 -12.39 5.41
N ARG A 186 -1.99 -11.86 4.45
CA ARG A 186 -2.34 -12.58 3.23
C ARG A 186 -1.28 -12.31 2.20
N ILE A 187 -0.81 -13.35 1.53
CA ILE A 187 0.33 -13.28 0.61
C ILE A 187 -0.05 -13.91 -0.72
N TRP A 188 0.25 -13.21 -1.80
CA TRP A 188 0.22 -13.74 -3.14
C TRP A 188 1.64 -13.83 -3.69
N GLU A 189 2.15 -15.06 -3.82
CA GLU A 189 3.46 -15.34 -4.39
C GLU A 189 3.43 -15.23 -5.93
N ILE A 190 4.43 -14.59 -6.49
CA ILE A 190 4.59 -14.36 -7.93
C ILE A 190 5.91 -14.97 -8.38
N GLU A 191 5.82 -16.06 -9.15
CA GLU A 191 6.98 -16.79 -9.61
C GLU A 191 7.64 -16.19 -10.86
N ASP A 192 6.92 -15.34 -11.59
CA ASP A 192 7.39 -14.69 -12.82
C ASP A 192 6.85 -13.26 -12.92
N LEU A 193 7.69 -12.29 -12.57
CA LEU A 193 7.35 -10.87 -12.62
C LEU A 193 7.27 -10.33 -14.07
N ALA A 194 7.98 -10.94 -15.03
CA ALA A 194 7.87 -10.56 -16.43
C ALA A 194 6.51 -10.98 -17.01
N ALA A 195 6.02 -12.17 -16.63
CA ALA A 195 4.68 -12.63 -16.98
C ALA A 195 3.60 -11.73 -16.37
N LEU A 196 3.73 -11.39 -15.08
CA LEU A 196 2.83 -10.45 -14.40
C LEU A 196 2.76 -9.10 -15.14
N ARG A 197 3.92 -8.52 -15.46
CA ARG A 197 4.01 -7.26 -16.22
C ARG A 197 3.32 -7.36 -17.58
N SER A 198 3.60 -8.42 -18.34
CA SER A 198 3.01 -8.66 -19.65
C SER A 198 1.49 -8.78 -19.60
N GLU A 199 0.94 -9.32 -18.54
CA GLU A 199 -0.50 -9.47 -18.33
C GLU A 199 -1.16 -8.15 -17.93
N TRP A 200 -0.56 -7.43 -16.95
CA TRP A 200 -1.23 -6.31 -16.30
C TRP A 200 -0.99 -4.96 -16.96
N LEU A 201 0.18 -4.73 -17.54
CA LEU A 201 0.47 -3.44 -18.19
C LEU A 201 -0.55 -3.07 -19.27
N PRO A 202 -0.94 -3.97 -20.20
CA PRO A 202 -1.98 -3.64 -21.18
C PRO A 202 -3.37 -3.43 -20.58
N ARG A 203 -3.66 -3.99 -19.40
CA ARG A 203 -4.92 -3.75 -18.69
C ARG A 203 -4.98 -2.34 -18.13
N PHE A 204 -3.88 -1.86 -17.52
CA PHE A 204 -3.77 -0.50 -17.02
C PHE A 204 -3.83 0.52 -18.16
N GLU A 205 -3.09 0.31 -19.25
CA GLU A 205 -3.11 1.18 -20.42
C GLU A 205 -4.52 1.34 -20.98
N ARG A 206 -5.24 0.25 -21.22
CA ARG A 206 -6.65 0.30 -21.65
C ARG A 206 -7.60 1.00 -20.67
N ALA A 207 -7.33 0.92 -19.39
CA ALA A 207 -8.16 1.60 -18.38
C ALA A 207 -7.96 3.13 -18.40
N MET A 208 -6.76 3.59 -18.77
CA MET A 208 -6.41 5.01 -18.88
C MET A 208 -6.81 5.65 -20.21
N GLU A 209 -7.08 4.88 -21.25
CA GLU A 209 -7.56 5.35 -22.56
C GLU A 209 -9.07 5.68 -22.60
N ARG A 210 -9.81 5.42 -21.53
CA ARG A 210 -11.26 5.65 -21.40
C ARG A 210 -11.55 6.96 -20.69
#